data_d7a4856f95d939fed1915b36de1d928f
#
_entry.id   d7a4856f95d939fed1915b36de1d928f
#
_cell.length_a   1.000
_cell.length_b   1.000
_cell.length_c   1.000
_cell.angle_alpha   90.00
_cell.angle_beta   90.00
_cell.angle_gamma   90.00
#
_symmetry.space_group_name_H-M   'P 1'
#
loop_
_entity.id
_entity.type
_entity.pdbx_description
1 polymer ?
#
loop_
_entity_poly.entity_id
_entity_poly.type
_entity_poly.pdbx_seq_one_letter_code
_entity_poly.pdbx_strand_id
1 'polypeptide(L)'
;MKKIFLFIAILFVFSCGETNSSLNSSENESSNSTTVSGNTENSSITKVKNEKYRIENIIKKGANYYLADMKKVTEGLDNIFLGGDIVDIDDFFVHINNMEKGLKKASDYFLATECEKTGNTNFDSKCTDLLRLANEDLQLKQQWLEQVKVIMTRNGISNKDADNFAKKTDSFRKKEDEFLEKFKEFKKEF
;
A
#
# COMPACT_ATOMS: atom_id res chain seq x y z
N MET A 1 27.93 -13.97 12.47
CA MET A 1 26.51 -13.63 12.55
C MET A 1 26.31 -12.30 11.82
N LYS A 2 25.74 -12.32 10.61
CA LYS A 2 25.38 -11.10 9.89
C LYS A 2 24.20 -10.48 10.62
N LYS A 3 24.36 -9.26 11.08
CA LYS A 3 23.30 -8.48 11.75
C LYS A 3 22.16 -8.30 10.76
N ILE A 4 21.02 -8.94 11.01
CA ILE A 4 19.77 -8.69 10.30
C ILE A 4 19.25 -7.37 10.88
N PHE A 5 19.63 -6.25 10.25
CA PHE A 5 19.07 -4.95 10.60
C PHE A 5 17.66 -4.88 9.96
N LEU A 6 16.66 -5.18 10.76
CA LEU A 6 15.27 -4.90 10.40
C LEU A 6 15.02 -3.40 10.69
N PHE A 7 15.22 -2.54 9.70
CA PHE A 7 14.95 -1.12 9.86
C PHE A 7 13.47 -0.83 9.57
N ILE A 8 12.75 -0.40 10.60
CA ILE A 8 11.41 0.20 10.50
C ILE A 8 11.57 1.64 9.98
N ALA A 9 11.71 1.82 8.67
CA ALA A 9 11.85 3.16 8.10
C ALA A 9 10.67 3.61 7.20
N ILE A 10 9.59 2.81 7.05
CA ILE A 10 8.64 3.04 5.93
C ILE A 10 7.23 3.47 6.37
N LEU A 11 6.96 3.66 7.66
CA LEU A 11 5.60 4.01 8.12
C LEU A 11 5.23 5.50 8.01
N PHE A 12 6.12 6.38 7.53
CA PHE A 12 5.86 7.82 7.52
C PHE A 12 5.25 8.41 6.24
N VAL A 13 5.04 7.63 5.19
CA VAL A 13 4.59 8.19 3.90
C VAL A 13 3.08 8.44 3.84
N PHE A 14 2.30 7.86 4.74
CA PHE A 14 0.84 8.01 4.74
C PHE A 14 0.30 9.13 5.67
N SER A 15 1.16 9.79 6.44
CA SER A 15 0.75 10.74 7.50
C SER A 15 0.96 12.21 7.16
N CYS A 16 0.81 12.66 5.92
CA CYS A 16 0.81 14.10 5.63
C CYS A 16 -0.28 14.50 4.65
N GLY A 17 -1.26 15.26 5.15
CA GLY A 17 -2.10 16.11 4.31
C GLY A 17 -3.60 15.99 4.51
N GLU A 18 -4.10 16.19 5.73
CA GLU A 18 -5.44 16.77 5.88
C GLU A 18 -5.34 18.29 5.71
N THR A 19 -5.57 18.78 4.50
CA THR A 19 -6.00 20.17 4.31
C THR A 19 -7.48 20.16 4.01
N ASN A 20 -8.25 20.56 5.01
CA ASN A 20 -9.66 20.91 4.88
C ASN A 20 -9.80 22.04 3.86
N SER A 21 -10.34 21.75 2.71
CA SER A 21 -10.89 22.76 1.80
C SER A 21 -12.40 22.71 1.87
N SER A 22 -12.97 23.66 2.60
CA SER A 22 -14.41 23.92 2.64
C SER A 22 -14.91 24.25 1.24
N LEU A 23 -15.88 23.48 0.76
CA LEU A 23 -16.66 23.77 -0.44
C LEU A 23 -17.67 24.85 -0.13
N ASN A 24 -17.43 26.08 -0.61
CA ASN A 24 -18.47 27.08 -0.75
C ASN A 24 -19.16 26.91 -2.10
N SER A 25 -20.41 26.52 -2.05
CA SER A 25 -21.35 26.58 -3.17
C SER A 25 -21.67 28.05 -3.46
N SER A 26 -21.52 28.46 -4.71
CA SER A 26 -22.18 29.67 -5.24
C SER A 26 -22.63 29.36 -6.64
N GLU A 27 -23.94 29.21 -6.75
CA GLU A 27 -24.67 29.25 -8.02
C GLU A 27 -24.58 30.67 -8.62
N ASN A 28 -24.29 30.75 -9.90
CA ASN A 28 -24.78 31.84 -10.74
C ASN A 28 -24.93 31.39 -12.19
N GLU A 29 -26.17 31.30 -12.62
CA GLU A 29 -26.57 31.20 -14.03
C GLU A 29 -26.20 32.48 -14.76
N SER A 30 -25.59 32.35 -15.93
CA SER A 30 -25.88 33.24 -17.05
C SER A 30 -25.44 32.62 -18.37
N SER A 31 -26.39 32.50 -19.26
CA SER A 31 -26.27 32.08 -20.65
C SER A 31 -25.40 33.01 -21.49
N ASN A 32 -24.50 32.44 -22.33
CA ASN A 32 -24.49 32.76 -23.75
C ASN A 32 -23.60 31.80 -24.57
N SER A 33 -24.09 31.51 -25.75
CA SER A 33 -23.57 30.66 -26.80
C SER A 33 -22.19 31.10 -27.34
N THR A 34 -21.30 30.14 -27.66
CA THR A 34 -20.62 29.93 -28.95
C THR A 34 -19.31 29.16 -28.80
N THR A 35 -19.10 28.25 -29.74
CA THR A 35 -17.90 27.48 -30.11
C THR A 35 -17.65 26.14 -29.41
N VAL A 36 -18.07 25.12 -30.11
CA VAL A 36 -17.85 23.68 -29.90
C VAL A 36 -16.41 23.33 -30.31
N SER A 37 -15.43 23.54 -29.44
CA SER A 37 -14.11 22.93 -29.56
C SER A 37 -13.35 22.78 -28.20
N GLY A 38 -13.86 23.39 -27.12
CA GLY A 38 -13.18 23.36 -25.81
C GLY A 38 -13.73 22.31 -24.84
N ASN A 39 -14.82 21.63 -25.14
CA ASN A 39 -15.53 20.78 -24.17
C ASN A 39 -14.91 19.40 -23.97
N THR A 40 -14.12 18.88 -24.93
CA THR A 40 -13.58 17.52 -24.84
C THR A 40 -12.33 17.45 -23.98
N GLU A 41 -11.45 18.44 -24.05
CA GLU A 41 -10.23 18.51 -23.23
C GLU A 41 -10.53 18.74 -21.75
N ASN A 42 -11.43 19.69 -21.44
CA ASN A 42 -11.84 19.94 -20.06
C ASN A 42 -12.53 18.73 -19.42
N SER A 43 -13.29 17.95 -20.20
CA SER A 43 -13.91 16.71 -19.74
C SER A 43 -12.88 15.63 -19.39
N SER A 44 -11.81 15.47 -20.19
CA SER A 44 -10.76 14.50 -19.95
C SER A 44 -9.92 14.85 -18.71
N ILE A 45 -9.54 16.11 -18.53
CA ILE A 45 -8.78 16.60 -17.37
C ILE A 45 -9.58 16.35 -16.07
N THR A 46 -10.86 16.64 -16.07
CA THR A 46 -11.73 16.41 -14.91
C THR A 46 -11.84 14.92 -14.58
N LYS A 47 -11.97 14.05 -15.59
CA LYS A 47 -11.99 12.59 -15.38
C LYS A 47 -10.69 12.08 -14.79
N VAL A 48 -9.54 12.50 -15.31
CA VAL A 48 -8.21 12.14 -14.78
C VAL A 48 -8.11 12.54 -13.31
N LYS A 49 -8.47 13.77 -12.95
CA LYS A 49 -8.40 14.26 -11.56
C LYS A 49 -9.30 13.46 -10.61
N ASN A 50 -10.53 13.15 -11.02
CA ASN A 50 -11.45 12.38 -10.20
C ASN A 50 -10.97 10.93 -10.02
N GLU A 51 -10.52 10.32 -11.10
CA GLU A 51 -10.02 8.94 -11.06
C GLU A 51 -8.73 8.83 -10.26
N LYS A 52 -7.79 9.77 -10.40
CA LYS A 52 -6.60 9.86 -9.55
C LYS A 52 -6.98 9.86 -8.07
N TYR A 53 -7.88 10.75 -7.65
CA TYR A 53 -8.33 10.85 -6.27
C TYR A 53 -8.99 9.55 -5.79
N ARG A 54 -9.81 8.92 -6.65
CA ARG A 54 -10.43 7.62 -6.36
C ARG A 54 -9.38 6.54 -6.10
N ILE A 55 -8.37 6.42 -6.98
CA ILE A 55 -7.29 5.41 -6.87
C ILE A 55 -6.42 5.66 -5.63
N GLU A 56 -6.07 6.91 -5.33
CA GLU A 56 -5.33 7.24 -4.10
C GLU A 56 -6.09 6.77 -2.84
N ASN A 57 -7.40 7.00 -2.79
CA ASN A 57 -8.22 6.56 -1.66
C ASN A 57 -8.33 5.04 -1.57
N ILE A 58 -8.40 4.35 -2.71
CA ILE A 58 -8.42 2.89 -2.77
C ILE A 58 -7.12 2.32 -2.19
N ILE A 59 -5.97 2.84 -2.60
CA ILE A 59 -4.66 2.39 -2.11
C ILE A 59 -4.54 2.65 -0.61
N LYS A 60 -4.88 3.85 -0.13
CA LYS A 60 -4.87 4.19 1.30
C LYS A 60 -5.78 3.27 2.12
N LYS A 61 -7.00 3.03 1.63
CA LYS A 61 -7.95 2.15 2.32
C LYS A 61 -7.46 0.70 2.36
N GLY A 62 -6.90 0.19 1.26
CA GLY A 62 -6.31 -1.14 1.23
C GLY A 62 -5.17 -1.29 2.23
N ALA A 63 -4.25 -0.32 2.28
CA ALA A 63 -3.15 -0.29 3.23
C ALA A 63 -3.63 -0.27 4.69
N ASN A 64 -4.68 0.47 5.01
CA ASN A 64 -5.23 0.55 6.36
C ASN A 64 -5.77 -0.78 6.91
N TYR A 65 -6.03 -1.78 6.05
CA TYR A 65 -6.51 -3.07 6.53
C TYR A 65 -5.43 -3.89 7.27
N TYR A 66 -4.14 -3.64 7.03
CA TYR A 66 -3.07 -4.48 7.59
C TYR A 66 -1.90 -3.70 8.23
N LEU A 67 -1.73 -2.40 7.95
CA LEU A 67 -0.54 -1.64 8.37
C LEU A 67 -0.33 -1.60 9.87
N ALA A 68 -1.39 -1.46 10.67
CA ALA A 68 -1.28 -1.38 12.13
C ALA A 68 -0.74 -2.71 12.71
N ASP A 69 -1.28 -3.84 12.24
CA ASP A 69 -0.83 -5.15 12.68
C ASP A 69 0.55 -5.51 12.09
N MET A 70 0.84 -5.10 10.85
CA MET A 70 2.18 -5.25 10.26
C MET A 70 3.24 -4.55 11.10
N LYS A 71 2.95 -3.34 11.59
CA LYS A 71 3.85 -2.61 12.50
C LYS A 71 4.11 -3.41 13.78
N LYS A 72 3.07 -3.95 14.40
CA LYS A 72 3.19 -4.76 15.62
C LYS A 72 3.96 -6.06 15.40
N VAL A 73 3.73 -6.72 14.26
CA VAL A 73 4.49 -7.93 13.87
C VAL A 73 5.96 -7.60 13.65
N THR A 74 6.30 -6.51 12.98
CA THR A 74 7.70 -6.11 12.77
C THR A 74 8.39 -5.71 14.06
N GLU A 75 7.75 -4.92 14.92
CA GLU A 75 8.27 -4.56 16.26
C GLU A 75 8.49 -5.80 17.14
N GLY A 76 7.54 -6.74 17.13
CA GLY A 76 7.69 -8.01 17.87
C GLY A 76 8.85 -8.85 17.37
N LEU A 77 9.04 -8.95 16.05
CA LEU A 77 10.19 -9.66 15.46
C LEU A 77 11.53 -8.99 15.83
N ASP A 78 11.60 -7.66 15.80
CA ASP A 78 12.79 -6.93 16.20
C ASP A 78 13.15 -7.21 17.67
N ASN A 79 12.17 -7.21 18.56
CA ASN A 79 12.38 -7.53 19.97
C ASN A 79 12.86 -8.98 20.17
N ILE A 80 12.29 -9.94 19.45
CA ILE A 80 12.69 -11.36 19.52
C ILE A 80 14.11 -11.56 19.00
N PHE A 81 14.47 -10.95 17.86
CA PHE A 81 15.76 -11.21 17.22
C PHE A 81 16.90 -10.34 17.71
N LEU A 82 16.62 -9.14 18.22
CA LEU A 82 17.62 -8.19 18.67
C LEU A 82 17.79 -8.18 20.21
N GLY A 83 17.01 -8.97 20.94
CA GLY A 83 17.07 -9.07 22.39
C GLY A 83 16.47 -7.84 23.08
N GLY A 84 15.40 -7.29 22.51
CA GLY A 84 14.61 -6.20 23.10
C GLY A 84 13.71 -6.66 24.26
N ASP A 85 12.63 -5.92 24.46
CA ASP A 85 11.64 -6.19 25.51
C ASP A 85 10.98 -7.56 25.34
N ILE A 86 10.49 -8.11 26.46
CA ILE A 86 9.75 -9.38 26.47
C ILE A 86 8.49 -9.20 25.59
N VAL A 87 8.39 -10.05 24.57
CA VAL A 87 7.21 -10.10 23.69
C VAL A 87 6.19 -11.05 24.30
N ASP A 88 4.97 -10.54 24.49
CA ASP A 88 3.83 -11.41 24.76
C ASP A 88 3.52 -12.21 23.48
N ILE A 89 3.80 -13.50 23.54
CA ILE A 89 3.69 -14.39 22.38
C ILE A 89 2.22 -14.54 21.94
N ASP A 90 1.28 -14.55 22.85
CA ASP A 90 -0.15 -14.67 22.52
C ASP A 90 -0.63 -13.40 21.80
N ASP A 91 -0.28 -12.22 22.30
CA ASP A 91 -0.59 -10.94 21.65
C ASP A 91 0.09 -10.83 20.27
N PHE A 92 1.34 -11.28 20.17
CA PHE A 92 2.05 -11.32 18.88
C PHE A 92 1.32 -12.17 17.83
N PHE A 93 0.82 -13.36 18.21
CA PHE A 93 0.03 -14.20 17.30
C PHE A 93 -1.34 -13.59 16.95
N VAL A 94 -1.95 -12.81 17.84
CA VAL A 94 -3.15 -12.03 17.50
C VAL A 94 -2.86 -11.05 16.37
N HIS A 95 -1.74 -10.32 16.42
CA HIS A 95 -1.34 -9.39 15.36
C HIS A 95 -0.99 -10.11 14.04
N ILE A 96 -0.32 -11.27 14.09
CA ILE A 96 -0.09 -12.11 12.90
C ILE A 96 -1.41 -12.49 12.22
N ASN A 97 -2.38 -12.98 12.98
CA ASN A 97 -3.68 -13.40 12.45
C ASN A 97 -4.50 -12.21 11.90
N ASN A 98 -4.44 -11.06 12.56
CA ASN A 98 -5.11 -9.85 12.09
C ASN A 98 -4.46 -9.33 10.81
N MET A 99 -3.13 -9.29 10.74
CA MET A 99 -2.39 -8.91 9.53
C MET A 99 -2.74 -9.82 8.35
N GLU A 100 -2.83 -11.15 8.56
CA GLU A 100 -3.24 -12.09 7.51
C GLU A 100 -4.62 -11.78 6.95
N LYS A 101 -5.61 -11.58 7.84
CA LYS A 101 -6.97 -11.20 7.45
C LYS A 101 -6.98 -9.85 6.73
N GLY A 102 -6.18 -8.90 7.20
CA GLY A 102 -6.04 -7.58 6.60
C GLY A 102 -5.43 -7.63 5.20
N LEU A 103 -4.35 -8.40 5.01
CA LEU A 103 -3.73 -8.61 3.70
C LEU A 103 -4.68 -9.28 2.70
N LYS A 104 -5.42 -10.29 3.14
CA LYS A 104 -6.44 -10.93 2.30
C LYS A 104 -7.51 -9.93 1.88
N LYS A 105 -8.05 -9.16 2.83
CA LYS A 105 -9.07 -8.13 2.56
C LYS A 105 -8.55 -7.05 1.61
N ALA A 106 -7.29 -6.63 1.75
CA ALA A 106 -6.66 -5.67 0.84
C ALA A 106 -6.51 -6.25 -0.57
N SER A 107 -6.08 -7.52 -0.69
CA SER A 107 -5.96 -8.21 -1.97
C SER A 107 -7.31 -8.34 -2.67
N ASP A 108 -8.35 -8.82 -1.98
CA ASP A 108 -9.70 -8.91 -2.54
C ASP A 108 -10.21 -7.53 -3.00
N TYR A 109 -9.90 -6.49 -2.24
CA TYR A 109 -10.29 -5.12 -2.57
C TYR A 109 -9.56 -4.57 -3.81
N PHE A 110 -8.26 -4.81 -3.95
CA PHE A 110 -7.50 -4.37 -5.13
C PHE A 110 -7.86 -5.17 -6.38
N LEU A 111 -8.09 -6.48 -6.25
CA LEU A 111 -8.50 -7.33 -7.38
C LEU A 111 -9.90 -6.97 -7.91
N ALA A 112 -10.79 -6.47 -7.04
CA ALA A 112 -12.11 -5.98 -7.42
C ALA A 112 -12.08 -4.55 -7.99
N THR A 113 -10.91 -3.90 -8.03
CA THR A 113 -10.77 -2.51 -8.47
C THR A 113 -10.20 -2.46 -9.88
N GLU A 114 -10.89 -1.77 -10.77
CA GLU A 114 -10.43 -1.45 -12.11
C GLU A 114 -10.23 0.06 -12.27
N CYS A 115 -9.28 0.47 -13.13
CA CYS A 115 -9.10 1.85 -13.51
C CYS A 115 -10.15 2.25 -14.53
N GLU A 116 -10.86 3.35 -14.28
CA GLU A 116 -11.81 3.90 -15.24
C GLU A 116 -11.08 4.53 -16.43
N LYS A 117 -11.66 4.38 -17.62
CA LYS A 117 -11.11 5.01 -18.83
C LYS A 117 -11.36 6.50 -18.82
N THR A 118 -10.27 7.27 -18.73
CA THR A 118 -10.34 8.74 -18.71
C THR A 118 -10.22 9.37 -20.09
N GLY A 119 -9.73 8.61 -21.07
CA GLY A 119 -9.32 9.09 -22.39
C GLY A 119 -7.89 9.61 -22.45
N ASN A 120 -7.17 9.65 -21.30
CA ASN A 120 -5.74 9.90 -21.23
C ASN A 120 -5.02 8.56 -21.15
N THR A 121 -4.45 8.09 -22.27
CA THR A 121 -3.82 6.77 -22.37
C THR A 121 -2.63 6.60 -21.42
N ASN A 122 -1.87 7.67 -21.15
CA ASN A 122 -0.76 7.64 -20.22
C ASN A 122 -1.27 7.43 -18.79
N PHE A 123 -2.30 8.18 -18.36
CA PHE A 123 -2.94 7.99 -17.05
C PHE A 123 -3.51 6.57 -16.92
N ASP A 124 -4.31 6.13 -17.91
CA ASP A 124 -5.00 4.83 -17.89
C ASP A 124 -4.00 3.67 -17.77
N SER A 125 -2.83 3.77 -18.46
CA SER A 125 -1.75 2.77 -18.36
C SER A 125 -1.09 2.79 -16.98
N LYS A 126 -0.70 3.96 -16.48
CA LYS A 126 -0.04 4.09 -15.16
C LYS A 126 -0.95 3.69 -14.01
N CYS A 127 -2.24 3.97 -14.11
CA CYS A 127 -3.24 3.52 -13.14
C CYS A 127 -3.27 1.98 -13.05
N THR A 128 -3.35 1.31 -14.20
CA THR A 128 -3.37 -0.16 -14.28
C THR A 128 -2.08 -0.77 -13.71
N ASP A 129 -0.92 -0.22 -14.08
CA ASP A 129 0.38 -0.66 -13.56
C ASP A 129 0.49 -0.47 -12.05
N LEU A 130 -0.02 0.63 -11.52
CA LEU A 130 0.00 0.92 -10.08
C LEU A 130 -0.83 -0.09 -9.28
N LEU A 131 -2.04 -0.44 -9.73
CA LEU A 131 -2.87 -1.46 -9.08
C LEU A 131 -2.25 -2.85 -9.17
N ARG A 132 -1.59 -3.19 -10.29
CA ARG A 132 -0.84 -4.44 -10.43
C ARG A 132 0.31 -4.50 -9.43
N LEU A 133 1.12 -3.45 -9.33
CA LEU A 133 2.24 -3.37 -8.37
C LEU A 133 1.75 -3.46 -6.92
N ALA A 134 0.65 -2.79 -6.58
CA ALA A 134 0.04 -2.88 -5.25
C ALA A 134 -0.35 -4.32 -4.90
N ASN A 135 -0.90 -5.07 -5.85
CA ASN A 135 -1.29 -6.46 -5.64
C ASN A 135 -0.07 -7.39 -5.54
N GLU A 136 0.97 -7.18 -6.37
CA GLU A 136 2.23 -7.94 -6.27
C GLU A 136 2.92 -7.73 -4.91
N ASP A 137 2.93 -6.49 -4.41
CA ASP A 137 3.45 -6.15 -3.09
C ASP A 137 2.69 -6.88 -1.96
N LEU A 138 1.35 -6.91 -2.02
CA LEU A 138 0.54 -7.67 -1.07
C LEU A 138 0.83 -9.17 -1.09
N GLN A 139 1.02 -9.78 -2.26
CA GLN A 139 1.36 -11.19 -2.38
C GLN A 139 2.71 -11.51 -1.72
N LEU A 140 3.71 -10.64 -1.88
CA LEU A 140 5.00 -10.81 -1.22
C LEU A 140 4.91 -10.63 0.30
N LYS A 141 4.09 -9.68 0.79
CA LYS A 141 3.80 -9.53 2.23
C LYS A 141 3.11 -10.76 2.81
N GLN A 142 2.17 -11.39 2.08
CA GLN A 142 1.56 -12.65 2.48
C GLN A 142 2.59 -13.78 2.58
N GLN A 143 3.46 -13.93 1.58
CA GLN A 143 4.53 -14.93 1.59
C GLN A 143 5.54 -14.70 2.73
N TRP A 144 5.84 -13.44 3.04
CA TRP A 144 6.70 -13.07 4.16
C TRP A 144 6.03 -13.45 5.50
N LEU A 145 4.75 -13.14 5.67
CA LEU A 145 3.99 -13.47 6.88
C LEU A 145 3.93 -14.99 7.13
N GLU A 146 3.80 -15.80 6.08
CA GLU A 146 3.87 -17.26 6.20
C GLU A 146 5.25 -17.73 6.72
N GLN A 147 6.35 -17.08 6.31
CA GLN A 147 7.66 -17.40 6.86
C GLN A 147 7.79 -16.98 8.34
N VAL A 148 7.18 -15.85 8.73
CA VAL A 148 7.10 -15.45 10.15
C VAL A 148 6.40 -16.53 10.96
N LYS A 149 5.25 -17.03 10.52
CA LYS A 149 4.51 -18.12 11.19
C LYS A 149 5.37 -19.37 11.34
N VAL A 150 6.04 -19.79 10.26
CA VAL A 150 6.94 -20.97 10.28
C VAL A 150 8.05 -20.81 11.30
N ILE A 151 8.67 -19.63 11.39
CA ILE A 151 9.75 -19.36 12.34
C ILE A 151 9.23 -19.40 13.78
N MET A 152 8.08 -18.80 14.04
CA MET A 152 7.51 -18.66 15.38
C MET A 152 6.93 -19.98 15.94
N THR A 153 6.55 -20.92 15.07
CA THR A 153 5.96 -22.20 15.49
C THR A 153 6.98 -23.31 15.70
N ARG A 154 8.26 -23.09 15.34
CA ARG A 154 9.31 -24.11 15.46
C ARG A 154 10.12 -23.96 16.75
N ASN A 155 10.46 -25.09 17.38
CA ASN A 155 11.39 -25.16 18.51
C ASN A 155 12.85 -24.98 18.03
N GLY A 156 13.16 -23.82 17.50
CA GLY A 156 14.49 -23.48 16.98
C GLY A 156 14.46 -23.13 15.48
N ILE A 157 15.28 -22.17 15.11
CA ILE A 157 15.41 -21.67 13.73
C ILE A 157 16.67 -22.29 13.13
N SER A 158 16.52 -23.07 12.05
CA SER A 158 17.69 -23.55 11.29
C SER A 158 18.30 -22.39 10.47
N ASN A 159 19.60 -22.48 10.14
CA ASN A 159 20.26 -21.51 9.26
C ASN A 159 19.52 -21.37 7.92
N LYS A 160 18.96 -22.46 7.39
CA LYS A 160 18.18 -22.46 6.16
C LYS A 160 16.88 -21.65 6.30
N ASP A 161 16.20 -21.77 7.44
CA ASP A 161 14.97 -20.99 7.70
C ASP A 161 15.30 -19.50 7.85
N ALA A 162 16.39 -19.16 8.53
CA ALA A 162 16.88 -17.79 8.66
C ALA A 162 17.25 -17.18 7.30
N ASP A 163 17.94 -17.92 6.44
CA ASP A 163 18.31 -17.49 5.09
C ASP A 163 17.05 -17.29 4.21
N ASN A 164 16.07 -18.18 4.30
CA ASN A 164 14.81 -18.06 3.57
C ASN A 164 14.02 -16.85 4.03
N PHE A 165 13.95 -16.62 5.34
CA PHE A 165 13.29 -15.45 5.90
C PHE A 165 13.95 -14.15 5.43
N ALA A 166 15.29 -14.06 5.49
CA ALA A 166 16.04 -12.91 5.00
C ALA A 166 15.73 -12.60 3.52
N LYS A 167 15.77 -13.63 2.65
CA LYS A 167 15.46 -13.51 1.22
C LYS A 167 14.03 -13.02 0.97
N LYS A 168 13.05 -13.53 1.72
CA LYS A 168 11.65 -13.10 1.59
C LYS A 168 11.47 -11.65 2.06
N THR A 169 12.14 -11.28 3.15
CA THR A 169 12.15 -9.90 3.67
C THR A 169 12.72 -8.94 2.64
N ASP A 170 13.86 -9.27 2.04
CA ASP A 170 14.49 -8.43 1.00
C ASP A 170 13.60 -8.32 -0.25
N SER A 171 12.93 -9.41 -0.63
CA SER A 171 12.05 -9.43 -1.81
C SER A 171 10.83 -8.53 -1.62
N PHE A 172 10.16 -8.60 -0.46
CA PHE A 172 8.99 -7.76 -0.24
C PHE A 172 9.38 -6.29 -0.09
N ARG A 173 10.48 -5.96 0.60
CA ARG A 173 10.98 -4.58 0.72
C ARG A 173 11.23 -3.95 -0.63
N LYS A 174 11.93 -4.67 -1.51
CA LYS A 174 12.24 -4.21 -2.85
C LYS A 174 10.98 -3.88 -3.65
N LYS A 175 9.96 -4.72 -3.53
CA LYS A 175 8.68 -4.51 -4.21
C LYS A 175 7.89 -3.36 -3.59
N GLU A 176 7.90 -3.24 -2.27
CA GLU A 176 7.27 -2.13 -1.56
C GLU A 176 7.90 -0.78 -1.95
N ASP A 177 9.23 -0.70 -2.00
CA ASP A 177 9.94 0.50 -2.45
C ASP A 177 9.57 0.86 -3.90
N GLU A 178 9.55 -0.13 -4.82
CA GLU A 178 9.11 0.06 -6.20
C GLU A 178 7.67 0.59 -6.27
N PHE A 179 6.75 -0.01 -5.53
CA PHE A 179 5.36 0.43 -5.46
C PHE A 179 5.23 1.85 -4.91
N LEU A 180 5.91 2.18 -3.81
CA LEU A 180 5.85 3.50 -3.18
C LEU A 180 6.43 4.58 -4.09
N GLU A 181 7.49 4.30 -4.82
CA GLU A 181 8.08 5.22 -5.79
C GLU A 181 7.11 5.50 -6.93
N LYS A 182 6.53 4.45 -7.52
CA LYS A 182 5.51 4.58 -8.57
C LYS A 182 4.26 5.31 -8.10
N PHE A 183 3.83 5.09 -6.86
CA PHE A 183 2.71 5.83 -6.29
C PHE A 183 3.02 7.32 -6.09
N LYS A 184 4.25 7.67 -5.68
CA LYS A 184 4.69 9.08 -5.60
C LYS A 184 4.72 9.73 -6.98
N GLU A 185 5.28 9.04 -7.98
CA GLU A 185 5.30 9.52 -9.37
C GLU A 185 3.88 9.78 -9.87
N PHE A 186 2.98 8.82 -9.70
CA PHE A 186 1.56 8.92 -10.08
C PHE A 186 0.87 10.14 -9.44
N LYS A 187 1.09 10.36 -8.14
CA LYS A 187 0.52 11.53 -7.44
C LYS A 187 1.08 12.86 -7.93
N LYS A 188 2.33 12.89 -8.36
CA LYS A 188 3.00 14.13 -8.79
C LYS A 188 2.66 14.50 -10.22
N GLU A 189 2.46 13.51 -11.10
CA GLU A 189 2.30 13.70 -12.53
C GLU A 189 0.88 14.13 -12.89
N PHE A 190 -0.10 13.65 -12.19
CA PHE A 190 -1.52 13.91 -12.44
C PHE A 190 -2.17 14.67 -11.29
#